data_528bf702df257b5d93d21c44c3067ecd
#
_entry.id   528bf702df257b5d93d21c44c3067ecd
#
_cell.length_a   1.000
_cell.length_b   1.000
_cell.length_c   1.000
_cell.angle_alpha   90.00
_cell.angle_beta   90.00
_cell.angle_gamma   90.00
#
_symmetry.space_group_name_H-M   'P 1'
#
loop_
_entity.id
_entity.type
_entity.pdbx_description
1 polymer ?
#
loop_
_entity_poly.entity_id
_entity_poly.type
_entity_poly.pdbx_seq_one_letter_code
_entity_poly.pdbx_strand_id
1 'polypeptide(L)'
;MKVGFIGIGKLGKDAAEVMSEKHYIEVYDTDTSIVTSMKMVDSVEKVCKDKDIIFIAVPTPHDPDYDGRYPTSHLPNKDFDYSIVKEVLTKVNKHTNLNQLVVLISTVLPGTIRREFIPLVKNFRFIYNPYLIAMGTVKYDMVNPEMVIIGTEDGSETGDAKLLTDFYSTFINPSTRIEIGTWDEAESIKIFYNTFISTKVALVNMIQDVAEKNGNIDTDTVTGALERSTKRILGPAYMKAGMGDGGGCHPRDNIALRFLAEKLKLGYDLFDSIMKAREKQAKNLANKLVLYAKLHKLPVIILGKSYKPGVHYEDGSSSILVGHYVEEQGYKVLYDIEEPIEGIYLLGHYKKHHDFDFPKGSVIVDPWREYTSKINRVIHYGNTRRLNG
;
A
#
# COMPACT_ATOMS: atom_id res chain seq x y z
N MET A 1 -25.53 -5.47 -16.42
CA MET A 1 -24.76 -6.64 -16.86
C MET A 1 -24.78 -7.70 -15.77
N LYS A 2 -24.53 -8.95 -16.13
CA LYS A 2 -24.34 -10.07 -15.17
C LYS A 2 -22.84 -10.27 -14.94
N VAL A 3 -22.42 -10.17 -13.71
CA VAL A 3 -20.99 -10.18 -13.35
C VAL A 3 -20.69 -11.34 -12.41
N GLY A 4 -19.61 -12.06 -12.68
CA GLY A 4 -18.99 -12.99 -11.75
C GLY A 4 -17.80 -12.32 -11.06
N PHE A 5 -17.61 -12.55 -9.77
CA PHE A 5 -16.47 -11.98 -9.05
C PHE A 5 -15.77 -13.07 -8.23
N ILE A 6 -14.52 -13.34 -8.53
CA ILE A 6 -13.70 -14.38 -7.90
C ILE A 6 -12.66 -13.73 -7.00
N GLY A 7 -12.70 -14.06 -5.72
CA GLY A 7 -11.82 -13.47 -4.71
C GLY A 7 -12.45 -12.24 -4.04
N ILE A 8 -13.22 -12.45 -2.98
CA ILE A 8 -13.84 -11.39 -2.18
C ILE A 8 -13.15 -11.18 -0.83
N GLY A 9 -11.84 -11.27 -0.83
CA GLY A 9 -11.01 -10.91 0.31
C GLY A 9 -11.04 -9.41 0.61
N LYS A 10 -10.01 -8.90 1.25
CA LYS A 10 -9.90 -7.52 1.78
C LYS A 10 -10.26 -6.40 0.78
N LEU A 11 -9.95 -6.58 -0.51
CA LEU A 11 -10.24 -5.60 -1.56
C LEU A 11 -11.46 -6.01 -2.38
N GLY A 12 -11.54 -7.29 -2.74
CA GLY A 12 -12.53 -7.78 -3.71
C GLY A 12 -13.96 -7.64 -3.22
N LYS A 13 -14.22 -7.82 -1.91
CA LYS A 13 -15.55 -7.67 -1.34
C LYS A 13 -16.12 -6.26 -1.56
N ASP A 14 -15.40 -5.25 -1.11
CA ASP A 14 -15.86 -3.87 -1.20
C ASP A 14 -15.98 -3.41 -2.65
N ALA A 15 -15.06 -3.85 -3.53
CA ALA A 15 -15.14 -3.56 -4.96
C ALA A 15 -16.39 -4.18 -5.59
N ALA A 16 -16.67 -5.45 -5.31
CA ALA A 16 -17.84 -6.13 -5.82
C ALA A 16 -19.15 -5.54 -5.25
N GLU A 17 -19.17 -5.11 -3.98
CA GLU A 17 -20.33 -4.44 -3.37
C GLU A 17 -20.66 -3.12 -4.09
N VAL A 18 -19.69 -2.29 -4.41
CA VAL A 18 -19.90 -1.04 -5.20
C VAL A 18 -20.47 -1.36 -6.58
N MET A 19 -19.92 -2.35 -7.28
CA MET A 19 -20.43 -2.77 -8.59
C MET A 19 -21.86 -3.32 -8.49
N SER A 20 -22.24 -3.96 -7.36
CA SER A 20 -23.54 -4.56 -7.15
C SER A 20 -24.68 -3.54 -7.05
N GLU A 21 -24.37 -2.27 -6.79
CA GLU A 21 -25.38 -1.19 -6.80
C GLU A 21 -25.99 -0.94 -8.19
N LYS A 22 -25.28 -1.30 -9.26
CA LYS A 22 -25.67 -1.08 -10.66
C LYS A 22 -25.82 -2.37 -11.47
N HIS A 23 -25.21 -3.47 -11.02
CA HIS A 23 -25.12 -4.70 -11.77
C HIS A 23 -25.50 -5.92 -10.93
N TYR A 24 -25.98 -6.98 -11.59
CA TYR A 24 -26.22 -8.25 -10.91
C TYR A 24 -24.88 -8.97 -10.72
N ILE A 25 -24.48 -9.20 -9.47
CA ILE A 25 -23.20 -9.83 -9.14
C ILE A 25 -23.39 -11.13 -8.37
N GLU A 26 -22.72 -12.18 -8.81
CA GLU A 26 -22.49 -13.39 -8.04
C GLU A 26 -21.00 -13.48 -7.69
N VAL A 27 -20.71 -13.89 -6.46
CA VAL A 27 -19.36 -13.92 -5.94
C VAL A 27 -18.94 -15.34 -5.55
N TYR A 28 -17.64 -15.61 -5.67
CA TYR A 28 -17.03 -16.86 -5.22
C TYR A 28 -15.73 -16.57 -4.49
N ASP A 29 -15.54 -17.22 -3.36
CA ASP A 29 -14.28 -17.28 -2.62
C ASP A 29 -14.08 -18.69 -2.05
N THR A 30 -12.86 -19.05 -1.76
CA THR A 30 -12.53 -20.28 -1.04
C THR A 30 -12.84 -20.18 0.45
N ASP A 31 -12.86 -18.97 1.00
CA ASP A 31 -13.31 -18.68 2.35
C ASP A 31 -14.82 -18.43 2.37
N THR A 32 -15.57 -19.47 2.73
CA THR A 32 -17.04 -19.43 2.82
C THR A 32 -17.55 -18.70 4.08
N SER A 33 -16.68 -18.29 4.98
CA SER A 33 -17.05 -17.54 6.20
C SER A 33 -17.25 -16.05 5.94
N ILE A 34 -16.87 -15.55 4.76
CA ILE A 34 -17.00 -14.12 4.41
C ILE A 34 -18.49 -13.75 4.32
N VAL A 35 -18.89 -12.82 5.19
CA VAL A 35 -20.25 -12.27 5.18
C VAL A 35 -20.38 -11.20 4.10
N THR A 36 -21.33 -11.36 3.20
CA THR A 36 -21.63 -10.42 2.11
C THR A 36 -23.13 -10.36 1.84
N SER A 37 -23.61 -9.23 1.33
CA SER A 37 -25.00 -9.07 0.85
C SER A 37 -25.22 -9.63 -0.56
N MET A 38 -24.13 -9.92 -1.29
CA MET A 38 -24.18 -10.46 -2.64
C MET A 38 -24.45 -11.97 -2.61
N LYS A 39 -24.96 -12.51 -3.72
CA LYS A 39 -25.18 -13.94 -3.87
C LYS A 39 -23.86 -14.68 -3.98
N MET A 40 -23.47 -15.38 -2.92
CA MET A 40 -22.32 -16.26 -2.92
C MET A 40 -22.66 -17.60 -3.58
N VAL A 41 -21.81 -18.05 -4.47
CA VAL A 41 -21.91 -19.37 -5.13
C VAL A 41 -20.77 -20.27 -4.66
N ASP A 42 -20.93 -21.58 -4.80
CA ASP A 42 -20.06 -22.59 -4.21
C ASP A 42 -18.95 -23.09 -5.14
N SER A 43 -18.88 -22.58 -6.37
CA SER A 43 -17.89 -23.05 -7.34
C SER A 43 -17.53 -22.01 -8.40
N VAL A 44 -16.32 -22.16 -8.98
CA VAL A 44 -15.89 -21.39 -10.15
C VAL A 44 -16.80 -21.60 -11.34
N GLU A 45 -17.35 -22.81 -11.53
CA GLU A 45 -18.34 -23.08 -12.58
C GLU A 45 -19.55 -22.17 -12.46
N LYS A 46 -20.16 -22.10 -11.26
CA LYS A 46 -21.37 -21.30 -11.04
C LYS A 46 -21.12 -19.80 -11.18
N VAL A 47 -19.98 -19.29 -10.69
CA VAL A 47 -19.67 -17.86 -10.80
C VAL A 47 -19.35 -17.46 -12.26
N CYS A 48 -18.91 -18.40 -13.11
CA CYS A 48 -18.67 -18.13 -14.54
C CYS A 48 -19.93 -18.28 -15.40
N LYS A 49 -20.92 -19.07 -14.94
CA LYS A 49 -22.11 -19.42 -15.75
C LYS A 49 -22.93 -18.18 -16.07
N ASP A 50 -23.25 -18.00 -17.35
CA ASP A 50 -24.13 -16.93 -17.88
C ASP A 50 -23.73 -15.51 -17.46
N LYS A 51 -22.41 -15.24 -17.34
CA LYS A 51 -21.86 -13.92 -17.03
C LYS A 51 -21.35 -13.23 -18.28
N ASP A 52 -21.49 -11.90 -18.29
CA ASP A 52 -20.94 -11.02 -19.32
C ASP A 52 -19.46 -10.73 -19.03
N ILE A 53 -19.17 -10.43 -17.74
CA ILE A 53 -17.83 -10.11 -17.25
C ILE A 53 -17.53 -10.95 -16.00
N ILE A 54 -16.28 -11.42 -15.87
CA ILE A 54 -15.79 -12.16 -14.72
C ILE A 54 -14.54 -11.45 -14.19
N PHE A 55 -14.64 -10.86 -13.01
CA PHE A 55 -13.50 -10.26 -12.32
C PHE A 55 -12.76 -11.31 -11.48
N ILE A 56 -11.41 -11.23 -11.49
CA ILE A 56 -10.54 -12.07 -10.69
C ILE A 56 -9.68 -11.16 -9.81
N ALA A 57 -9.89 -11.21 -8.49
CA ALA A 57 -9.20 -10.43 -7.48
C ALA A 57 -8.55 -11.34 -6.41
N VAL A 58 -7.88 -12.39 -6.85
CA VAL A 58 -7.19 -13.32 -5.97
C VAL A 58 -5.79 -12.82 -5.63
N PRO A 59 -5.21 -13.21 -4.48
CA PRO A 59 -3.90 -12.73 -4.10
C PRO A 59 -2.78 -13.23 -5.03
N THR A 60 -1.78 -12.37 -5.22
CA THR A 60 -0.44 -12.71 -5.69
C THR A 60 0.49 -12.55 -4.50
N PRO A 61 0.58 -13.56 -3.62
CA PRO A 61 1.27 -13.41 -2.35
C PRO A 61 2.76 -13.21 -2.54
N HIS A 62 3.34 -12.44 -1.65
CA HIS A 62 4.77 -12.44 -1.39
C HIS A 62 5.09 -13.48 -0.31
N ASP A 63 6.34 -13.86 -0.24
CA ASP A 63 6.82 -14.68 0.86
C ASP A 63 6.57 -13.94 2.20
N PRO A 64 6.10 -14.61 3.27
CA PRO A 64 5.88 -13.99 4.57
C PRO A 64 7.05 -13.20 5.12
N ASP A 65 8.29 -13.60 4.80
CA ASP A 65 9.49 -12.91 5.24
C ASP A 65 9.69 -11.55 4.54
N TYR A 66 8.91 -11.24 3.47
CA TYR A 66 9.01 -10.01 2.68
C TYR A 66 7.91 -8.98 2.97
N ASP A 67 7.15 -9.14 4.05
CA ASP A 67 5.99 -8.28 4.37
C ASP A 67 6.35 -6.88 4.88
N GLY A 68 7.63 -6.61 5.13
CA GLY A 68 8.17 -5.31 5.53
C GLY A 68 7.97 -4.93 7.00
N ARG A 69 7.41 -5.81 7.84
CA ARG A 69 7.38 -5.62 9.30
C ARG A 69 8.77 -5.68 9.91
N TYR A 70 9.63 -6.47 9.30
CA TYR A 70 11.04 -6.63 9.68
C TYR A 70 11.94 -6.15 8.53
N PRO A 71 13.26 -5.98 8.76
CA PRO A 71 14.20 -5.64 7.70
C PRO A 71 14.19 -6.69 6.58
N THR A 72 14.01 -6.25 5.34
CA THR A 72 13.90 -7.12 4.17
C THR A 72 14.93 -6.81 3.08
N SER A 73 15.65 -5.69 3.20
CA SER A 73 16.59 -5.25 2.16
C SER A 73 17.78 -6.19 1.97
N HIS A 74 18.06 -7.06 2.94
CA HIS A 74 19.14 -8.06 2.89
C HIS A 74 18.71 -9.40 2.27
N LEU A 75 17.41 -9.60 2.07
CA LEU A 75 16.87 -10.82 1.50
C LEU A 75 17.13 -10.88 -0.02
N PRO A 76 17.24 -12.09 -0.60
CA PRO A 76 17.35 -12.26 -2.04
C PRO A 76 16.17 -11.62 -2.79
N ASN A 77 16.42 -11.12 -4.00
CA ASN A 77 15.33 -10.63 -4.85
C ASN A 77 14.35 -11.77 -5.17
N LYS A 78 13.04 -11.50 -5.12
CA LYS A 78 12.01 -12.50 -5.30
C LYS A 78 10.81 -11.93 -6.07
N ASP A 79 10.28 -12.73 -7.00
CA ASP A 79 9.05 -12.42 -7.74
C ASP A 79 7.82 -12.74 -6.88
N PHE A 80 6.65 -12.31 -7.31
CA PHE A 80 5.38 -12.73 -6.72
C PHE A 80 5.12 -14.22 -6.99
N ASP A 81 4.30 -14.83 -6.14
CA ASP A 81 3.75 -16.16 -6.42
C ASP A 81 2.46 -16.02 -7.24
N TYR A 82 2.52 -16.50 -8.47
CA TYR A 82 1.40 -16.47 -9.41
C TYR A 82 0.58 -17.77 -9.43
N SER A 83 0.88 -18.73 -8.56
CA SER A 83 0.25 -20.05 -8.55
C SER A 83 -1.27 -19.97 -8.43
N ILE A 84 -1.77 -19.14 -7.52
CA ILE A 84 -3.21 -18.95 -7.28
C ILE A 84 -3.90 -18.38 -8.54
N VAL A 85 -3.32 -17.36 -9.16
CA VAL A 85 -3.89 -16.77 -10.39
C VAL A 85 -3.92 -17.79 -11.52
N LYS A 86 -2.83 -18.55 -11.72
CA LYS A 86 -2.77 -19.61 -12.74
C LYS A 86 -3.80 -20.69 -12.50
N GLU A 87 -3.98 -21.11 -11.28
CA GLU A 87 -4.99 -22.12 -10.89
C GLU A 87 -6.41 -21.61 -11.21
N VAL A 88 -6.72 -20.36 -10.83
CA VAL A 88 -8.02 -19.75 -11.08
C VAL A 88 -8.26 -19.58 -12.57
N LEU A 89 -7.31 -19.05 -13.34
CA LEU A 89 -7.43 -18.91 -14.80
C LEU A 89 -7.65 -20.27 -15.48
N THR A 90 -6.94 -21.31 -15.02
CA THR A 90 -7.13 -22.67 -15.54
C THR A 90 -8.52 -23.21 -15.26
N LYS A 91 -9.08 -22.94 -14.07
CA LYS A 91 -10.46 -23.32 -13.74
C LYS A 91 -11.47 -22.53 -14.54
N VAL A 92 -11.32 -21.20 -14.61
CA VAL A 92 -12.20 -20.31 -15.39
C VAL A 92 -12.23 -20.72 -16.86
N ASN A 93 -11.08 -21.07 -17.44
CA ASN A 93 -11.00 -21.50 -18.84
C ASN A 93 -11.81 -22.74 -19.18
N LYS A 94 -12.15 -23.58 -18.18
CA LYS A 94 -13.00 -24.77 -18.37
C LYS A 94 -14.49 -24.44 -18.40
N HIS A 95 -14.89 -23.28 -17.85
CA HIS A 95 -16.29 -22.92 -17.61
C HIS A 95 -16.71 -21.63 -18.31
N THR A 96 -15.89 -21.14 -19.24
CA THR A 96 -16.12 -19.92 -20.01
C THR A 96 -16.10 -20.17 -21.50
N ASN A 97 -16.53 -19.18 -22.26
CA ASN A 97 -16.48 -19.15 -23.72
C ASN A 97 -16.09 -17.75 -24.22
N LEU A 98 -15.79 -17.61 -25.52
CA LEU A 98 -15.30 -16.38 -26.15
C LEU A 98 -16.28 -15.19 -26.09
N ASN A 99 -17.54 -15.38 -25.68
CA ASN A 99 -18.46 -14.27 -25.47
C ASN A 99 -18.27 -13.61 -24.10
N GLN A 100 -17.48 -14.22 -23.21
CA GLN A 100 -17.25 -13.74 -21.85
C GLN A 100 -15.92 -13.00 -21.76
N LEU A 101 -15.94 -11.88 -21.04
CA LEU A 101 -14.74 -11.10 -20.72
C LEU A 101 -14.24 -11.45 -19.31
N VAL A 102 -12.99 -11.88 -19.20
CA VAL A 102 -12.31 -12.08 -17.92
C VAL A 102 -11.38 -10.91 -17.65
N VAL A 103 -11.53 -10.33 -16.47
CA VAL A 103 -10.80 -9.14 -16.03
C VAL A 103 -9.96 -9.49 -14.81
N LEU A 104 -8.64 -9.46 -14.96
CA LEU A 104 -7.72 -9.71 -13.85
C LEU A 104 -7.36 -8.40 -13.14
N ILE A 105 -7.54 -8.38 -11.81
CA ILE A 105 -7.24 -7.22 -10.95
C ILE A 105 -5.89 -7.39 -10.24
N SER A 106 -5.47 -8.62 -9.96
CA SER A 106 -4.29 -8.95 -9.14
C SER A 106 -3.03 -8.28 -9.64
N THR A 107 -2.22 -7.75 -8.71
CA THR A 107 -0.97 -7.06 -9.04
C THR A 107 0.11 -8.04 -9.52
N VAL A 108 0.77 -7.69 -10.61
CA VAL A 108 1.83 -8.49 -11.23
C VAL A 108 2.96 -7.60 -11.76
N LEU A 109 4.14 -8.17 -12.02
CA LEU A 109 5.26 -7.46 -12.64
C LEU A 109 5.08 -7.27 -14.16
N PRO A 110 5.67 -6.22 -14.75
CA PRO A 110 5.66 -6.01 -16.20
C PRO A 110 6.12 -7.23 -16.99
N GLY A 111 5.34 -7.59 -18.01
CA GLY A 111 5.56 -8.76 -18.87
C GLY A 111 5.04 -10.09 -18.30
N THR A 112 4.44 -10.09 -17.11
CA THR A 112 3.93 -11.32 -16.47
C THR A 112 2.72 -11.87 -17.20
N ILE A 113 1.77 -11.04 -17.60
CA ILE A 113 0.56 -11.48 -18.29
C ILE A 113 0.92 -12.23 -19.57
N ARG A 114 1.75 -11.64 -20.42
CA ARG A 114 2.17 -12.30 -21.67
C ARG A 114 2.89 -13.62 -21.41
N ARG A 115 3.78 -13.64 -20.43
CA ARG A 115 4.64 -14.80 -20.14
C ARG A 115 3.91 -15.92 -19.42
N GLU A 116 3.09 -15.56 -18.40
CA GLU A 116 2.59 -16.54 -17.45
C GLU A 116 1.10 -16.87 -17.65
N PHE A 117 0.28 -15.89 -18.11
CA PHE A 117 -1.17 -16.05 -18.10
C PHE A 117 -1.77 -16.25 -19.47
N ILE A 118 -1.35 -15.53 -20.49
CA ILE A 118 -1.88 -15.67 -21.85
C ILE A 118 -1.77 -17.10 -22.39
N PRO A 119 -0.70 -17.87 -22.12
CA PRO A 119 -0.68 -19.29 -22.51
C PRO A 119 -1.81 -20.15 -21.95
N LEU A 120 -2.46 -19.67 -20.85
CA LEU A 120 -3.58 -20.34 -20.21
C LEU A 120 -4.94 -19.86 -20.76
N VAL A 121 -4.99 -18.72 -21.44
CA VAL A 121 -6.22 -18.10 -21.98
C VAL A 121 -6.58 -18.73 -23.32
N LYS A 122 -7.69 -19.46 -23.38
CA LYS A 122 -8.14 -20.15 -24.62
C LYS A 122 -9.60 -19.93 -24.94
N ASN A 123 -10.45 -19.88 -23.92
CA ASN A 123 -11.91 -19.92 -24.08
C ASN A 123 -12.61 -18.64 -23.63
N PHE A 124 -11.87 -17.54 -23.40
CA PHE A 124 -12.44 -16.25 -23.01
C PHE A 124 -11.60 -15.09 -23.54
N ARG A 125 -12.17 -13.90 -23.57
CA ARG A 125 -11.47 -12.65 -23.85
C ARG A 125 -10.87 -12.11 -22.56
N PHE A 126 -9.71 -11.51 -22.61
CA PHE A 126 -8.93 -11.17 -21.42
C PHE A 126 -8.51 -9.71 -21.37
N ILE A 127 -8.73 -9.06 -20.24
CA ILE A 127 -8.24 -7.72 -19.89
C ILE A 127 -7.50 -7.76 -18.56
N TYR A 128 -6.49 -6.94 -18.43
CA TYR A 128 -5.85 -6.60 -17.17
C TYR A 128 -6.34 -5.23 -16.68
N ASN A 129 -6.84 -5.19 -15.43
CA ASN A 129 -7.39 -3.97 -14.86
C ASN A 129 -6.99 -3.84 -13.38
N PRO A 130 -5.74 -3.46 -13.09
CA PRO A 130 -5.28 -3.30 -11.72
C PRO A 130 -5.91 -2.08 -11.06
N TYR A 131 -6.19 -2.19 -9.76
CA TYR A 131 -6.78 -1.10 -8.98
C TYR A 131 -5.73 -0.27 -8.25
N LEU A 132 -5.96 1.04 -8.18
CA LEU A 132 -5.24 2.00 -7.35
C LEU A 132 -6.10 2.34 -6.14
N ILE A 133 -6.19 1.42 -5.19
CA ILE A 133 -7.06 1.51 -4.02
C ILE A 133 -6.24 1.44 -2.75
N ALA A 134 -6.56 2.31 -1.79
CA ALA A 134 -6.00 2.28 -0.45
C ALA A 134 -6.89 1.47 0.51
N MET A 135 -6.26 0.65 1.37
CA MET A 135 -6.99 -0.07 2.41
C MET A 135 -7.69 0.92 3.36
N GLY A 136 -8.96 0.66 3.67
CA GLY A 136 -9.81 1.50 4.50
C GLY A 136 -10.66 2.53 3.73
N THR A 137 -10.39 2.73 2.42
CA THR A 137 -11.17 3.62 1.55
C THR A 137 -11.65 2.94 0.28
N VAL A 138 -11.65 1.61 0.23
CA VAL A 138 -11.89 0.81 -0.97
C VAL A 138 -13.16 1.25 -1.72
N LYS A 139 -14.30 1.39 -1.03
CA LYS A 139 -15.57 1.80 -1.66
C LYS A 139 -15.50 3.21 -2.24
N TYR A 140 -14.88 4.14 -1.50
CA TYR A 140 -14.70 5.50 -1.98
C TYR A 140 -13.81 5.55 -3.22
N ASP A 141 -12.67 4.85 -3.17
CA ASP A 141 -11.70 4.80 -4.26
C ASP A 141 -12.26 4.06 -5.49
N MET A 142 -13.20 3.13 -5.31
CA MET A 142 -13.89 2.48 -6.43
C MET A 142 -14.82 3.43 -7.18
N VAL A 143 -15.46 4.36 -6.48
CA VAL A 143 -16.35 5.36 -7.09
C VAL A 143 -15.57 6.57 -7.61
N ASN A 144 -14.49 6.95 -6.90
CA ASN A 144 -13.66 8.12 -7.20
C ASN A 144 -12.19 7.72 -7.41
N PRO A 145 -11.88 6.81 -8.32
CA PRO A 145 -10.49 6.42 -8.55
C PRO A 145 -9.71 7.58 -9.17
N GLU A 146 -8.42 7.68 -8.88
CA GLU A 146 -7.54 8.64 -9.54
C GLU A 146 -7.47 8.37 -11.05
N MET A 147 -7.49 7.10 -11.42
CA MET A 147 -7.62 6.62 -12.80
C MET A 147 -8.11 5.17 -12.81
N VAL A 148 -8.75 4.78 -13.89
CA VAL A 148 -8.99 3.36 -14.24
C VAL A 148 -7.94 2.93 -15.24
N ILE A 149 -7.20 1.85 -14.96
CA ILE A 149 -6.16 1.32 -15.84
C ILE A 149 -6.71 0.10 -16.57
N ILE A 150 -6.65 0.10 -17.89
CA ILE A 150 -7.11 -1.00 -18.74
C ILE A 150 -5.97 -1.45 -19.64
N GLY A 151 -5.52 -2.70 -19.47
CA GLY A 151 -4.52 -3.34 -20.31
C GLY A 151 -5.14 -4.32 -21.28
N THR A 152 -4.91 -4.14 -22.57
CA THR A 152 -5.30 -5.04 -23.66
C THR A 152 -4.05 -5.66 -24.32
N GLU A 153 -4.22 -6.52 -25.30
CA GLU A 153 -3.09 -7.13 -26.00
C GLU A 153 -2.27 -6.11 -26.79
N ASP A 154 -2.95 -5.18 -27.43
CA ASP A 154 -2.38 -4.21 -28.38
C ASP A 154 -2.53 -2.75 -27.96
N GLY A 155 -3.11 -2.49 -26.79
CA GLY A 155 -3.41 -1.12 -26.32
C GLY A 155 -4.63 -0.48 -26.98
N SER A 156 -5.46 -1.25 -27.69
CA SER A 156 -6.63 -0.72 -28.40
C SER A 156 -7.71 -0.23 -27.41
N GLU A 157 -8.25 0.96 -27.68
CA GLU A 157 -9.35 1.57 -26.91
C GLU A 157 -10.73 1.02 -27.30
N THR A 158 -10.81 0.19 -28.35
CA THR A 158 -12.04 -0.37 -28.88
C THR A 158 -12.34 -1.75 -28.29
N GLY A 159 -13.43 -2.39 -28.70
CA GLY A 159 -13.76 -3.76 -28.31
C GLY A 159 -13.91 -3.93 -26.81
N ASP A 160 -13.07 -4.77 -26.22
CA ASP A 160 -13.15 -5.13 -24.80
C ASP A 160 -12.79 -3.98 -23.85
N ALA A 161 -11.84 -3.13 -24.24
CA ALA A 161 -11.52 -1.93 -23.47
C ALA A 161 -12.73 -0.98 -23.40
N LYS A 162 -13.41 -0.77 -24.52
CA LYS A 162 -14.63 0.04 -24.53
C LYS A 162 -15.76 -0.59 -23.71
N LEU A 163 -15.95 -1.89 -23.80
CA LEU A 163 -16.96 -2.60 -23.01
C LEU A 163 -16.71 -2.41 -21.51
N LEU A 164 -15.45 -2.54 -21.07
CA LEU A 164 -15.08 -2.33 -19.67
C LEU A 164 -15.18 -0.87 -19.26
N THR A 165 -14.83 0.07 -20.13
CA THR A 165 -15.01 1.52 -19.91
C THR A 165 -16.50 1.85 -19.71
N ASP A 166 -17.37 1.34 -20.57
CA ASP A 166 -18.83 1.54 -20.49
C ASP A 166 -19.39 0.94 -19.19
N PHE A 167 -18.85 -0.21 -18.76
CA PHE A 167 -19.21 -0.82 -17.47
C PHE A 167 -18.84 0.11 -16.30
N TYR A 168 -17.63 0.61 -16.25
CA TYR A 168 -17.18 1.53 -15.20
C TYR A 168 -17.96 2.82 -15.17
N SER A 169 -18.30 3.40 -16.32
CA SER A 169 -19.05 4.66 -16.43
C SER A 169 -20.41 4.64 -15.72
N THR A 170 -20.92 3.46 -15.38
CA THR A 170 -22.22 3.31 -14.70
C THR A 170 -22.15 3.65 -13.20
N PHE A 171 -20.96 3.64 -12.59
CA PHE A 171 -20.82 3.85 -11.14
C PHE A 171 -19.62 4.70 -10.71
N ILE A 172 -18.64 4.94 -11.56
CA ILE A 172 -17.51 5.82 -11.22
C ILE A 172 -17.84 7.30 -11.47
N ASN A 173 -17.07 8.17 -10.83
CA ASN A 173 -17.16 9.61 -11.07
C ASN A 173 -16.87 9.92 -12.56
N PRO A 174 -17.74 10.69 -13.23
CA PRO A 174 -17.57 11.02 -14.66
C PRO A 174 -16.28 11.77 -15.02
N SER A 175 -15.64 12.42 -14.05
CA SER A 175 -14.35 13.11 -14.25
C SER A 175 -13.13 12.17 -14.15
N THR A 176 -13.34 10.91 -13.82
CA THR A 176 -12.25 9.93 -13.73
C THR A 176 -11.61 9.69 -15.09
N ARG A 177 -10.30 9.83 -15.17
CA ARG A 177 -9.56 9.45 -16.39
C ARG A 177 -9.43 7.93 -16.50
N ILE A 178 -9.45 7.46 -17.75
CA ILE A 178 -9.25 6.06 -18.10
C ILE A 178 -7.97 5.96 -18.90
N GLU A 179 -7.02 5.18 -18.40
CA GLU A 179 -5.73 4.95 -19.04
C GLU A 179 -5.75 3.57 -19.71
N ILE A 180 -5.70 3.57 -21.04
CA ILE A 180 -5.72 2.34 -21.84
C ILE A 180 -4.35 2.14 -22.47
N GLY A 181 -3.81 0.93 -22.36
CA GLY A 181 -2.53 0.56 -22.93
C GLY A 181 -2.44 -0.94 -23.14
N THR A 182 -1.24 -1.40 -23.51
CA THR A 182 -0.95 -2.83 -23.56
C THR A 182 -0.95 -3.43 -22.14
N TRP A 183 -1.03 -4.75 -22.04
CA TRP A 183 -0.90 -5.42 -20.74
C TRP A 183 0.37 -4.98 -20.00
N ASP A 184 1.51 -4.94 -20.70
CA ASP A 184 2.81 -4.57 -20.14
C ASP A 184 2.85 -3.10 -19.64
N GLU A 185 2.14 -2.20 -20.31
CA GLU A 185 2.00 -0.80 -19.90
C GLU A 185 1.11 -0.69 -18.66
N ALA A 186 -0.02 -1.41 -18.61
CA ALA A 186 -0.92 -1.42 -17.45
C ALA A 186 -0.26 -2.03 -16.21
N GLU A 187 0.50 -3.12 -16.38
CA GLU A 187 1.35 -3.70 -15.33
C GLU A 187 2.36 -2.67 -14.81
N SER A 188 3.02 -1.97 -15.74
CA SER A 188 4.02 -0.94 -15.41
C SER A 188 3.40 0.24 -14.65
N ILE A 189 2.26 0.77 -15.12
CA ILE A 189 1.56 1.87 -14.43
C ILE A 189 1.26 1.47 -12.99
N LYS A 190 0.69 0.28 -12.77
CA LYS A 190 0.33 -0.20 -11.43
C LYS A 190 1.52 -0.27 -10.48
N ILE A 191 2.62 -0.89 -10.91
CA ILE A 191 3.80 -1.10 -10.07
C ILE A 191 4.53 0.21 -9.80
N PHE A 192 4.79 1.00 -10.86
CA PHE A 192 5.53 2.25 -10.73
C PHE A 192 4.75 3.34 -9.99
N TYR A 193 3.42 3.32 -10.02
CA TYR A 193 2.59 4.20 -9.19
C TYR A 193 2.93 4.06 -7.69
N ASN A 194 2.96 2.83 -7.19
CA ASN A 194 3.31 2.56 -5.79
C ASN A 194 4.76 2.96 -5.49
N THR A 195 5.69 2.64 -6.40
CA THR A 195 7.11 3.00 -6.22
C THR A 195 7.32 4.51 -6.22
N PHE A 196 6.57 5.26 -7.03
CA PHE A 196 6.62 6.71 -7.03
C PHE A 196 6.20 7.29 -5.67
N ILE A 197 5.13 6.76 -5.07
CA ILE A 197 4.71 7.13 -3.71
C ILE A 197 5.81 6.83 -2.70
N SER A 198 6.39 5.61 -2.73
CA SER A 198 7.49 5.23 -1.85
C SER A 198 8.71 6.14 -2.00
N THR A 199 9.02 6.55 -3.22
CA THR A 199 10.10 7.49 -3.51
C THR A 199 9.83 8.88 -2.91
N LYS A 200 8.59 9.39 -3.04
CA LYS A 200 8.20 10.66 -2.41
C LYS A 200 8.36 10.60 -0.89
N VAL A 201 7.84 9.55 -0.26
CA VAL A 201 7.94 9.35 1.18
C VAL A 201 9.40 9.24 1.63
N ALA A 202 10.22 8.47 0.92
CA ALA A 202 11.64 8.31 1.22
C ALA A 202 12.39 9.64 1.11
N LEU A 203 12.09 10.44 0.08
CA LEU A 203 12.72 11.74 -0.13
C LEU A 203 12.39 12.71 1.00
N VAL A 204 11.12 12.86 1.38
CA VAL A 204 10.74 13.81 2.42
C VAL A 204 11.24 13.37 3.80
N ASN A 205 11.29 12.06 4.07
CA ASN A 205 11.90 11.56 5.30
C ASN A 205 13.43 11.72 5.30
N MET A 206 14.10 11.69 4.16
CA MET A 206 15.51 12.04 4.05
C MET A 206 15.76 13.52 4.42
N ILE A 207 14.87 14.42 4.00
CA ILE A 207 14.92 15.84 4.40
C ILE A 207 14.80 15.96 5.92
N GLN A 208 13.90 15.20 6.54
CA GLN A 208 13.75 15.14 8.00
C GLN A 208 15.05 14.67 8.68
N ASP A 209 15.69 13.62 8.17
CA ASP A 209 16.95 13.12 8.72
C ASP A 209 18.10 14.15 8.56
N VAL A 210 18.12 14.88 7.44
CA VAL A 210 19.07 15.99 7.23
C VAL A 210 18.82 17.10 8.26
N ALA A 211 17.58 17.50 8.46
CA ALA A 211 17.22 18.53 9.42
C ALA A 211 17.65 18.16 10.85
N GLU A 212 17.39 16.91 11.26
CA GLU A 212 17.76 16.39 12.58
C GLU A 212 19.27 16.41 12.81
N LYS A 213 20.05 16.11 11.77
CA LYS A 213 21.53 16.02 11.88
C LYS A 213 22.26 17.34 11.67
N ASN A 214 21.80 18.15 10.72
CA ASN A 214 22.41 19.43 10.39
C ASN A 214 22.14 20.50 11.46
N GLY A 215 20.95 20.45 12.07
CA GLY A 215 20.48 21.47 13.00
C GLY A 215 20.00 22.75 12.31
N ASN A 216 19.22 23.54 13.03
CA ASN A 216 18.66 24.82 12.57
C ASN A 216 17.82 24.72 11.27
N ILE A 217 17.20 23.59 11.04
CA ILE A 217 16.26 23.34 9.93
C ILE A 217 14.93 22.92 10.53
N ASP A 218 13.86 23.52 10.03
CA ASP A 218 12.48 23.09 10.23
C ASP A 218 12.06 22.28 9.02
N THR A 219 11.83 20.99 9.21
CA THR A 219 11.46 20.07 8.14
C THR A 219 10.15 20.50 7.46
N ASP A 220 9.17 20.98 8.23
CA ASP A 220 7.87 21.37 7.68
C ASP A 220 7.94 22.67 6.85
N THR A 221 8.87 23.56 7.18
CA THR A 221 9.17 24.72 6.32
C THR A 221 9.69 24.26 4.95
N VAL A 222 10.60 23.29 4.93
CA VAL A 222 11.18 22.78 3.69
C VAL A 222 10.15 21.99 2.89
N THR A 223 9.52 20.98 3.49
CA THR A 223 8.56 20.10 2.80
C THR A 223 7.29 20.86 2.40
N GLY A 224 6.84 21.83 3.21
CA GLY A 224 5.71 22.70 2.85
C GLY A 224 6.01 23.61 1.66
N ALA A 225 7.28 24.08 1.49
CA ALA A 225 7.67 24.80 0.28
C ALA A 225 7.61 23.89 -0.97
N LEU A 226 8.06 22.63 -0.84
CA LEU A 226 8.00 21.64 -1.92
C LEU A 226 6.53 21.27 -2.25
N GLU A 227 5.69 21.08 -1.24
CA GLU A 227 4.25 20.79 -1.38
C GLU A 227 3.50 21.85 -2.20
N ARG A 228 3.84 23.12 -2.01
CA ARG A 228 3.26 24.25 -2.75
C ARG A 228 3.86 24.41 -4.17
N SER A 229 4.86 23.62 -4.53
CA SER A 229 5.53 23.70 -5.84
C SER A 229 4.77 22.91 -6.91
N THR A 230 3.52 23.27 -7.16
CA THR A 230 2.59 22.54 -8.04
C THR A 230 3.02 22.48 -9.52
N LYS A 231 3.92 23.37 -9.95
CA LYS A 231 4.40 23.40 -11.35
C LYS A 231 5.39 22.28 -11.69
N ARG A 232 6.11 21.75 -10.71
CA ARG A 232 7.19 20.76 -10.93
C ARG A 232 7.10 19.52 -10.07
N ILE A 233 6.43 19.61 -8.91
CA ILE A 233 6.22 18.50 -7.99
C ILE A 233 4.74 18.13 -8.04
N LEU A 234 4.46 16.88 -8.39
CA LEU A 234 3.11 16.38 -8.62
C LEU A 234 2.34 16.24 -7.30
N GLY A 235 1.42 17.16 -7.00
CA GLY A 235 0.46 17.10 -5.91
C GLY A 235 1.05 17.05 -4.49
N PRO A 236 0.23 17.40 -3.47
CA PRO A 236 0.68 17.46 -2.07
C PRO A 236 0.69 16.10 -1.34
N ALA A 237 0.06 15.09 -1.87
CA ALA A 237 -0.02 13.79 -1.21
C ALA A 237 1.37 13.20 -0.95
N TYR A 238 1.56 12.64 0.25
CA TYR A 238 2.83 12.04 0.69
C TYR A 238 4.02 13.00 0.81
N MET A 239 3.77 14.31 0.84
CA MET A 239 4.81 15.33 1.03
C MET A 239 5.03 15.72 2.51
N LYS A 240 4.34 15.09 3.45
CA LYS A 240 4.55 15.29 4.87
C LYS A 240 5.54 14.25 5.41
N ALA A 241 6.71 14.70 5.86
CA ALA A 241 7.66 13.84 6.54
C ALA A 241 7.07 13.34 7.87
N GLY A 242 7.46 12.15 8.29
CA GLY A 242 6.94 11.53 9.51
C GLY A 242 7.46 10.11 9.67
N MET A 243 6.56 9.16 9.79
CA MET A 243 6.90 7.74 9.70
C MET A 243 7.17 7.34 8.24
N GLY A 244 7.82 6.21 8.03
CA GLY A 244 8.05 5.65 6.69
C GLY A 244 6.75 5.29 5.96
N ASP A 245 6.88 4.83 4.72
CA ASP A 245 5.77 4.27 3.97
C ASP A 245 5.09 3.12 4.73
N GLY A 246 3.83 2.88 4.48
CA GLY A 246 3.05 1.90 5.22
C GLY A 246 2.21 0.98 4.35
N GLY A 247 1.89 -0.18 4.93
CA GLY A 247 1.17 -1.25 4.28
C GLY A 247 2.08 -2.19 3.50
N GLY A 248 1.66 -3.44 3.36
CA GLY A 248 2.46 -4.51 2.74
C GLY A 248 2.79 -4.30 1.26
N CYS A 249 2.12 -3.35 0.56
CA CYS A 249 2.36 -3.12 -0.86
C CYS A 249 3.72 -2.46 -1.14
N HIS A 250 4.12 -1.45 -0.35
CA HIS A 250 5.33 -0.68 -0.64
C HIS A 250 6.62 -1.52 -0.55
N PRO A 251 6.91 -2.24 0.55
CA PRO A 251 8.08 -3.11 0.57
C PRO A 251 7.99 -4.24 -0.45
N ARG A 252 6.82 -4.87 -0.60
CA ARG A 252 6.58 -5.94 -1.57
C ARG A 252 6.89 -5.52 -3.00
N ASP A 253 6.32 -4.40 -3.45
CA ASP A 253 6.45 -3.94 -4.83
C ASP A 253 7.89 -3.49 -5.13
N ASN A 254 8.56 -2.82 -4.16
CA ASN A 254 9.96 -2.44 -4.32
C ASN A 254 10.89 -3.68 -4.39
N ILE A 255 10.62 -4.73 -3.60
CA ILE A 255 11.40 -5.97 -3.65
C ILE A 255 11.19 -6.69 -5.01
N ALA A 256 9.96 -6.74 -5.50
CA ALA A 256 9.67 -7.32 -6.81
C ALA A 256 10.33 -6.54 -7.95
N LEU A 257 10.40 -5.21 -7.84
CA LEU A 257 11.11 -4.37 -8.82
C LEU A 257 12.64 -4.54 -8.76
N ARG A 258 13.23 -4.81 -7.59
CA ARG A 258 14.65 -5.22 -7.47
C ARG A 258 14.92 -6.48 -8.29
N PHE A 259 14.08 -7.50 -8.14
CA PHE A 259 14.16 -8.72 -8.94
C PHE A 259 14.08 -8.42 -10.46
N LEU A 260 13.15 -7.54 -10.86
CA LEU A 260 13.01 -7.13 -12.26
C LEU A 260 14.25 -6.38 -12.75
N ALA A 261 14.78 -5.46 -11.96
CA ALA A 261 16.00 -4.69 -12.30
C ALA A 261 17.20 -5.62 -12.52
N GLU A 262 17.38 -6.62 -11.67
CA GLU A 262 18.41 -7.65 -11.80
C GLU A 262 18.21 -8.49 -13.06
N LYS A 263 17.01 -9.01 -13.30
CA LYS A 263 16.63 -9.80 -14.47
C LYS A 263 16.90 -9.05 -15.79
N LEU A 264 16.59 -7.76 -15.82
CA LEU A 264 16.81 -6.87 -16.96
C LEU A 264 18.24 -6.35 -17.04
N LYS A 265 19.09 -6.65 -16.07
CA LYS A 265 20.48 -6.18 -16.01
C LYS A 265 20.60 -4.65 -16.14
N LEU A 266 19.77 -3.91 -15.40
CA LEU A 266 19.74 -2.45 -15.47
C LEU A 266 21.06 -1.80 -15.03
N GLY A 267 21.89 -2.49 -14.26
CA GLY A 267 23.17 -1.99 -13.78
C GLY A 267 23.08 -1.03 -12.57
N TYR A 268 21.88 -0.72 -12.11
CA TYR A 268 21.61 0.00 -10.84
C TYR A 268 20.30 -0.48 -10.24
N ASP A 269 20.13 -0.25 -8.91
CA ASP A 269 18.94 -0.66 -8.16
C ASP A 269 18.48 0.46 -7.21
N LEU A 270 17.63 1.36 -7.75
CA LEU A 270 16.99 2.42 -6.95
C LEU A 270 16.05 1.83 -5.91
N PHE A 271 15.45 0.70 -6.20
CA PHE A 271 14.47 0.05 -5.32
C PHE A 271 15.14 -0.49 -4.06
N ASP A 272 16.35 -1.04 -4.18
CA ASP A 272 17.20 -1.40 -3.04
C ASP A 272 17.52 -0.17 -2.16
N SER A 273 17.85 0.95 -2.80
CA SER A 273 18.13 2.20 -2.08
C SER A 273 16.92 2.72 -1.33
N ILE A 274 15.72 2.61 -1.89
CA ILE A 274 14.46 2.99 -1.23
C ILE A 274 14.23 2.09 0.00
N MET A 275 14.40 0.77 -0.12
CA MET A 275 14.23 -0.15 0.99
C MET A 275 15.26 0.08 2.10
N LYS A 276 16.52 0.30 1.75
CA LYS A 276 17.57 0.68 2.71
C LYS A 276 17.28 2.00 3.39
N ALA A 277 16.78 3.00 2.65
CA ALA A 277 16.37 4.28 3.22
C ALA A 277 15.24 4.11 4.25
N ARG A 278 14.20 3.34 3.91
CA ARG A 278 13.08 3.02 4.79
C ARG A 278 13.54 2.43 6.13
N GLU A 279 14.41 1.43 6.06
CA GLU A 279 14.96 0.75 7.25
C GLU A 279 15.86 1.70 8.06
N LYS A 280 16.70 2.47 7.37
CA LYS A 280 17.59 3.42 8.03
C LYS A 280 16.83 4.52 8.76
N GLN A 281 15.77 5.04 8.16
CA GLN A 281 14.89 6.04 8.77
C GLN A 281 14.22 5.49 10.05
N ALA A 282 13.69 4.27 10.00
CA ALA A 282 13.15 3.60 11.18
C ALA A 282 14.20 3.41 12.29
N LYS A 283 15.43 3.02 11.92
CA LYS A 283 16.55 2.88 12.86
C LYS A 283 16.97 4.21 13.47
N ASN A 284 16.91 5.31 12.72
CA ASN A 284 17.21 6.65 13.25
C ASN A 284 16.20 7.07 14.33
N LEU A 285 14.90 6.82 14.09
CA LEU A 285 13.86 7.05 15.09
C LEU A 285 14.05 6.16 16.33
N ALA A 286 14.35 4.87 16.15
CA ALA A 286 14.63 3.94 17.22
C ALA A 286 15.82 4.43 18.08
N ASN A 287 16.90 4.88 17.45
CA ASN A 287 18.05 5.44 18.15
C ASN A 287 17.67 6.67 19.00
N LYS A 288 16.75 7.50 18.51
CA LYS A 288 16.26 8.67 19.26
C LYS A 288 15.46 8.22 20.49
N LEU A 289 14.58 7.23 20.35
CA LEU A 289 13.81 6.67 21.48
C LEU A 289 14.73 6.05 22.53
N VAL A 290 15.70 5.23 22.10
CA VAL A 290 16.67 4.59 23.00
C VAL A 290 17.54 5.61 23.72
N LEU A 291 17.94 6.69 23.05
CA LEU A 291 18.69 7.78 23.69
C LEU A 291 17.92 8.34 24.89
N TYR A 292 16.63 8.65 24.74
CA TYR A 292 15.80 9.17 25.83
C TYR A 292 15.47 8.10 26.86
N ALA A 293 15.26 6.85 26.44
CA ALA A 293 15.02 5.73 27.36
C ALA A 293 16.22 5.53 28.30
N LYS A 294 17.44 5.62 27.80
CA LYS A 294 18.66 5.58 28.61
C LYS A 294 18.77 6.77 29.56
N LEU A 295 18.52 7.98 29.05
CA LEU A 295 18.67 9.22 29.80
C LEU A 295 17.70 9.29 30.99
N HIS A 296 16.45 8.91 30.76
CA HIS A 296 15.37 9.02 31.74
C HIS A 296 15.09 7.71 32.48
N LYS A 297 15.67 6.58 32.07
CA LYS A 297 15.41 5.22 32.59
C LYS A 297 13.93 4.81 32.50
N LEU A 298 13.29 5.21 31.42
CA LEU A 298 11.86 4.98 31.17
C LEU A 298 11.66 3.94 30.05
N PRO A 299 10.52 3.22 30.07
CA PRO A 299 10.16 2.28 29.00
C PRO A 299 9.86 3.00 27.69
N VAL A 300 10.03 2.30 26.57
CA VAL A 300 9.65 2.80 25.25
C VAL A 300 8.23 2.33 24.92
N ILE A 301 7.38 3.27 24.48
CA ILE A 301 5.99 3.02 24.13
C ILE A 301 5.70 3.58 22.74
N ILE A 302 5.13 2.78 21.88
CA ILE A 302 4.74 3.19 20.53
C ILE A 302 3.22 3.19 20.44
N LEU A 303 2.64 4.36 20.20
CA LEU A 303 1.21 4.50 19.95
C LEU A 303 0.94 4.48 18.45
N GLY A 304 0.10 3.56 18.01
CA GLY A 304 -0.19 3.34 16.60
C GLY A 304 0.62 2.19 15.99
N LYS A 305 0.34 0.95 16.43
CA LYS A 305 1.02 -0.27 15.95
C LYS A 305 0.73 -0.58 14.49
N SER A 306 -0.52 -0.38 14.05
CA SER A 306 -0.91 -0.57 12.63
C SER A 306 -0.22 0.43 11.71
N TYR A 307 -0.20 0.16 10.41
CA TYR A 307 0.49 1.04 9.46
C TYR A 307 -0.20 2.41 9.26
N LYS A 308 -1.50 2.53 9.59
CA LYS A 308 -2.24 3.80 9.61
C LYS A 308 -3.43 3.75 10.56
N PRO A 309 -3.98 4.91 10.98
CA PRO A 309 -5.17 4.95 11.84
C PRO A 309 -6.38 4.27 11.21
N GLY A 310 -7.18 3.61 12.05
CA GLY A 310 -8.48 3.04 11.64
C GLY A 310 -8.39 1.71 10.89
N VAL A 311 -7.21 1.10 10.79
CA VAL A 311 -7.04 -0.24 10.23
C VAL A 311 -6.33 -1.17 11.20
N HIS A 312 -6.73 -2.44 11.24
CA HIS A 312 -6.10 -3.49 12.05
C HIS A 312 -5.11 -4.32 11.21
N TYR A 313 -4.26 -3.63 10.45
CA TYR A 313 -3.33 -4.27 9.53
C TYR A 313 -1.90 -3.83 9.85
N GLU A 314 -1.04 -4.78 10.17
CA GLU A 314 0.32 -4.54 10.68
C GLU A 314 1.40 -4.72 9.61
N ASP A 315 1.11 -5.42 8.51
CA ASP A 315 2.09 -5.64 7.44
C ASP A 315 2.60 -4.29 6.92
N GLY A 316 3.92 -4.17 6.83
CA GLY A 316 4.58 -2.95 6.41
C GLY A 316 4.50 -1.80 7.42
N SER A 317 4.10 -2.06 8.69
CA SER A 317 4.04 -1.01 9.70
C SER A 317 5.42 -0.44 10.01
N SER A 318 5.58 0.87 9.80
CA SER A 318 6.78 1.59 10.18
C SER A 318 6.95 1.66 11.70
N SER A 319 5.85 1.66 12.46
CA SER A 319 5.88 1.61 13.93
C SER A 319 6.49 0.31 14.44
N ILE A 320 6.11 -0.82 13.86
CA ILE A 320 6.69 -2.13 14.21
C ILE A 320 8.17 -2.18 13.81
N LEU A 321 8.52 -1.66 12.64
CA LEU A 321 9.92 -1.59 12.19
C LEU A 321 10.79 -0.73 13.13
N VAL A 322 10.27 0.38 13.63
CA VAL A 322 10.96 1.17 14.66
C VAL A 322 11.09 0.36 15.95
N GLY A 323 10.03 -0.29 16.38
CA GLY A 323 10.05 -1.13 17.58
C GLY A 323 11.07 -2.26 17.49
N HIS A 324 11.16 -2.94 16.35
CA HIS A 324 12.19 -3.94 16.07
C HIS A 324 13.60 -3.39 16.33
N TYR A 325 13.93 -2.19 15.82
CA TYR A 325 15.25 -1.58 16.05
C TYR A 325 15.46 -1.08 17.48
N VAL A 326 14.41 -0.81 18.25
CA VAL A 326 14.51 -0.55 19.69
C VAL A 326 14.86 -1.85 20.44
N GLU A 327 14.19 -2.95 20.08
CA GLU A 327 14.40 -4.27 20.69
C GLU A 327 15.79 -4.84 20.36
N GLU A 328 16.32 -4.62 19.15
CA GLU A 328 17.71 -4.97 18.80
C GLU A 328 18.73 -4.29 19.75
N GLN A 329 18.39 -3.14 20.34
CA GLN A 329 19.24 -2.42 21.29
C GLN A 329 18.98 -2.84 22.73
N GLY A 330 18.20 -3.89 22.98
CA GLY A 330 17.95 -4.48 24.30
C GLY A 330 16.84 -3.79 25.11
N TYR A 331 15.99 -2.97 24.48
CA TYR A 331 14.85 -2.30 25.11
C TYR A 331 13.55 -2.96 24.71
N LYS A 332 12.71 -3.29 25.70
CA LYS A 332 11.34 -3.78 25.44
C LYS A 332 10.46 -2.64 24.94
N VAL A 333 9.64 -2.91 23.93
CA VAL A 333 8.66 -1.98 23.40
C VAL A 333 7.26 -2.40 23.85
N LEU A 334 6.48 -1.41 24.29
CA LEU A 334 5.05 -1.55 24.55
C LEU A 334 4.28 -0.87 23.41
N TYR A 335 3.19 -1.49 22.96
CA TYR A 335 2.36 -0.95 21.88
C TYR A 335 0.95 -0.67 22.37
N ASP A 336 0.40 0.49 21.97
CA ASP A 336 -1.01 0.85 22.13
C ASP A 336 -1.57 0.52 23.52
N ILE A 337 -0.83 0.91 24.57
CA ILE A 337 -1.22 0.65 25.97
C ILE A 337 -2.53 1.33 26.33
N GLU A 338 -3.38 0.66 27.08
CA GLU A 338 -4.66 1.21 27.57
C GLU A 338 -4.46 2.09 28.81
N GLU A 339 -3.62 1.65 29.73
CA GLU A 339 -3.29 2.41 30.95
C GLU A 339 -2.02 3.23 30.73
N PRO A 340 -2.12 4.58 30.76
CA PRO A 340 -0.95 5.44 30.61
C PRO A 340 0.07 5.25 31.73
N ILE A 341 1.34 5.08 31.35
CA ILE A 341 2.48 5.03 32.29
C ILE A 341 3.53 6.06 31.88
N GLU A 342 4.35 6.51 32.82
CA GLU A 342 5.47 7.38 32.46
C GLU A 342 6.45 6.67 31.52
N GLY A 343 6.79 7.31 30.39
CA GLY A 343 7.56 6.63 29.34
C GLY A 343 8.08 7.53 28.24
N ILE A 344 8.81 6.90 27.33
CA ILE A 344 9.28 7.52 26.08
C ILE A 344 8.33 7.09 24.98
N TYR A 345 7.48 7.99 24.55
CA TYR A 345 6.41 7.74 23.58
C TYR A 345 6.82 8.08 22.17
N LEU A 346 6.48 7.23 21.21
CA LEU A 346 6.47 7.55 19.78
C LEU A 346 5.02 7.69 19.31
N LEU A 347 4.72 8.80 18.63
CA LEU A 347 3.43 8.99 17.96
C LEU A 347 3.51 8.39 16.55
N GLY A 348 3.15 7.10 16.42
CA GLY A 348 3.23 6.37 15.14
C GLY A 348 2.20 6.85 14.10
N HIS A 349 1.06 7.40 14.55
CA HIS A 349 0.00 7.87 13.66
C HIS A 349 -0.16 9.39 13.68
N TYR A 350 -0.38 9.99 12.51
CA TYR A 350 -0.66 11.40 12.36
C TYR A 350 -1.96 11.79 13.06
N LYS A 351 -1.86 12.71 14.02
CA LYS A 351 -2.96 13.29 14.83
C LYS A 351 -3.85 12.30 15.60
N LYS A 352 -3.56 11.00 15.58
CA LYS A 352 -4.46 10.00 16.19
C LYS A 352 -4.42 9.99 17.71
N HIS A 353 -3.26 10.27 18.32
CA HIS A 353 -3.04 10.09 19.74
C HIS A 353 -2.89 11.42 20.51
N HIS A 354 -3.43 12.52 19.96
CA HIS A 354 -3.32 13.84 20.60
C HIS A 354 -4.15 13.94 21.88
N ASP A 355 -5.21 13.15 21.99
CA ASP A 355 -6.08 13.10 23.18
C ASP A 355 -5.63 12.06 24.22
N PHE A 356 -4.49 11.41 24.00
CA PHE A 356 -3.93 10.46 24.95
C PHE A 356 -3.41 11.22 26.17
N ASP A 357 -3.74 10.75 27.38
CA ASP A 357 -3.33 11.39 28.63
C ASP A 357 -1.91 10.97 29.02
N PHE A 358 -0.93 11.67 28.47
CA PHE A 358 0.47 11.39 28.74
C PHE A 358 0.86 11.74 30.18
N PRO A 359 1.32 10.78 31.01
CA PRO A 359 1.75 11.06 32.37
C PRO A 359 2.86 12.10 32.41
N LYS A 360 2.82 12.96 33.44
CA LYS A 360 3.85 13.96 33.67
C LYS A 360 5.22 13.28 33.84
N GLY A 361 6.25 13.82 33.21
CA GLY A 361 7.61 13.25 33.18
C GLY A 361 7.91 12.45 31.93
N SER A 362 6.90 12.09 31.15
CA SER A 362 7.09 11.42 29.88
C SER A 362 7.81 12.30 28.85
N VAL A 363 8.51 11.66 27.92
CA VAL A 363 9.07 12.31 26.72
C VAL A 363 8.32 11.81 25.50
N ILE A 364 7.81 12.73 24.67
CA ILE A 364 7.00 12.40 23.50
C ILE A 364 7.81 12.72 22.24
N VAL A 365 8.16 11.70 21.48
CA VAL A 365 8.80 11.84 20.17
C VAL A 365 7.69 11.90 19.12
N ASP A 366 7.53 13.04 18.51
CA ASP A 366 6.53 13.31 17.49
C ASP A 366 7.19 13.50 16.11
N PRO A 367 7.18 12.48 15.25
CA PRO A 367 7.72 12.59 13.90
C PRO A 367 6.83 13.41 12.95
N TRP A 368 5.61 13.74 13.38
CA TRP A 368 4.66 14.54 12.62
C TRP A 368 4.73 16.05 12.94
N ARG A 369 5.31 16.40 14.10
CA ARG A 369 5.53 17.79 14.57
C ARG A 369 4.25 18.59 14.76
N GLU A 370 3.19 17.92 15.19
CA GLU A 370 1.86 18.49 15.39
C GLU A 370 1.44 18.55 16.86
N TYR A 371 2.00 17.65 17.69
CA TYR A 371 1.61 17.55 19.08
C TYR A 371 2.33 18.60 19.92
N THR A 372 1.63 19.16 20.89
CA THR A 372 2.20 20.10 21.88
C THR A 372 1.79 19.71 23.30
N SER A 373 2.62 19.97 24.27
CA SER A 373 2.32 19.72 25.68
C SER A 373 2.86 20.85 26.56
N LYS A 374 2.10 21.21 27.60
CA LYS A 374 2.53 22.17 28.63
C LYS A 374 3.26 21.49 29.79
N ILE A 375 3.15 20.16 29.93
CA ILE A 375 3.63 19.40 31.08
C ILE A 375 4.71 18.39 30.74
N ASN A 376 4.81 17.99 29.47
CA ASN A 376 5.75 16.98 29.02
C ASN A 376 6.71 17.54 27.97
N ARG A 377 7.92 16.99 27.90
CA ARG A 377 8.86 17.31 26.86
C ARG A 377 8.44 16.68 25.53
N VAL A 378 8.24 17.50 24.51
CA VAL A 378 7.93 17.06 23.15
C VAL A 378 9.17 17.25 22.27
N ILE A 379 9.53 16.21 21.53
CA ILE A 379 10.61 16.20 20.55
C ILE A 379 9.97 16.14 19.17
N HIS A 380 9.88 17.26 18.51
CA HIS A 380 9.46 17.36 17.11
C HIS A 380 10.61 16.86 16.24
N TYR A 381 10.58 15.56 15.90
CA TYR A 381 11.65 14.94 15.14
C TYR A 381 11.78 15.61 13.75
N GLY A 382 12.99 16.09 13.45
CA GLY A 382 13.28 16.85 12.24
C GLY A 382 13.15 18.38 12.39
N ASN A 383 12.57 18.90 13.49
CA ASN A 383 12.57 20.33 13.79
C ASN A 383 13.68 20.65 14.80
N THR A 384 14.77 21.21 14.28
CA THR A 384 15.98 21.53 15.06
C THR A 384 16.29 23.02 15.06
N ARG A 385 15.34 23.84 14.57
CA ARG A 385 15.49 25.30 14.62
C ARG A 385 15.70 25.75 16.06
N ARG A 386 16.77 26.49 16.31
CA ARG A 386 16.98 27.11 17.62
C ARG A 386 15.94 28.20 17.77
N LEU A 387 15.01 28.02 18.71
CA LEU A 387 14.26 29.14 19.23
C LEU A 387 15.31 30.01 19.93
N ASN A 388 15.56 31.22 19.41
CA ASN A 388 16.27 32.23 20.15
C ASN A 388 15.45 32.47 21.42
N GLY A 389 15.92 31.89 22.54
CA GLY A 389 15.35 32.05 23.86
C GLY A 389 15.54 33.45 24.39
#